data_61b02d4c08070f1b88cb56f860589d7e
#
_entry.id   61b02d4c08070f1b88cb56f860589d7e
#
_cell.length_a   1.000
_cell.length_b   1.000
_cell.length_c   1.000
_cell.angle_alpha   90.00
_cell.angle_beta   90.00
_cell.angle_gamma   90.00
#
_symmetry.space_group_name_H-M   'P 1'
#
loop_
_entity.id
_entity.type
_entity.pdbx_description
1 polymer ?
#
loop_
_entity_poly.entity_id
_entity_poly.type
_entity_poly.pdbx_seq_one_letter_code
_entity_poly.pdbx_strand_id
1 'polypeptide(L)'
;MKLAIDSGFPNSHAFVTLLKKEYGMLPKEYRREQKKEKQQTSQQLEQHNYIAGLKKYLNDNTHTHVVSPISKKQIDFSVNGSSYVLLHTWKKMMTVGRASDVLICDIQEMLTRFQNRIGFEYIKLCGIFSDDLHVYNEKANGTPVYSFTYIDKILDFVTKLHLNPWIQLSYMPEKLAKYPNKRLFGSNVSQPHSIAAWCRLVSEFLQHISNRYGLEVIRSWKFGLWNQPNTNMDLFGFSNEKDFFQFYKETFLCVKNFCPDIEFSLPPTYYIVSEGYENWYLNFLEWCKQNDCIPDSLSFTYYDTKLISNKNHSKESFGFIYAMSLSESPDGLKDFVMQVLRERRRLNLGKLPIYLSEWNNTPSQQDLLNDTCFKSCYIVKNILENYDRLESFTYQALTDLMADSSLPNMLFFGGLGLFTVNGIPKASYYAYTLLQQLGDQFLGRGDEYFITRENDSFQVMLYNYRHFNYLYANGERFDMTETDRYTVFADSEPVMISLCLSDIPQGNYKISETYVNRTHGSAFDQWVSMGALELTTPQEIDWLKKSSVPGFHQKIVSVNSDEILELDVTLELLEVRLIQITPLH
;
A
#
# COMPACT_ATOMS: atom_id res chain seq x y z
N MET A 1 -22.24 -34.11 -9.32
CA MET A 1 -23.62 -33.66 -9.71
C MET A 1 -23.76 -32.15 -9.44
N LYS A 2 -23.61 -31.68 -8.22
CA LYS A 2 -23.73 -30.25 -7.86
C LYS A 2 -22.83 -29.33 -8.70
N LEU A 3 -21.56 -29.64 -8.86
CA LEU A 3 -20.59 -28.85 -9.64
C LEU A 3 -21.00 -28.66 -11.13
N ALA A 4 -21.59 -29.69 -11.76
CA ALA A 4 -22.03 -29.60 -13.15
C ALA A 4 -23.22 -28.63 -13.31
N ILE A 5 -24.14 -28.67 -12.37
CA ILE A 5 -25.33 -27.80 -12.35
C ILE A 5 -24.92 -26.36 -12.03
N ASP A 6 -24.06 -26.17 -11.03
CA ASP A 6 -23.54 -24.85 -10.63
C ASP A 6 -22.69 -24.20 -11.76
N SER A 7 -22.14 -25.01 -12.69
CA SER A 7 -21.39 -24.56 -13.88
C SER A 7 -22.27 -24.42 -15.14
N GLY A 8 -23.61 -24.44 -14.98
CA GLY A 8 -24.55 -24.20 -16.10
C GLY A 8 -24.80 -25.39 -17.04
N PHE A 9 -24.36 -26.59 -16.68
CA PHE A 9 -24.61 -27.78 -17.49
C PHE A 9 -25.99 -28.37 -17.17
N PRO A 10 -26.75 -28.82 -18.20
CA PRO A 10 -28.10 -29.37 -18.00
C PRO A 10 -28.12 -30.67 -17.16
N ASN A 11 -27.01 -31.40 -17.13
CA ASN A 11 -26.83 -32.61 -16.30
C ASN A 11 -25.35 -33.00 -16.19
N SER A 12 -25.05 -33.91 -15.28
CA SER A 12 -23.68 -34.40 -15.05
C SER A 12 -23.08 -35.14 -16.26
N HIS A 13 -23.92 -35.74 -17.10
CA HIS A 13 -23.46 -36.48 -18.29
C HIS A 13 -22.91 -35.52 -19.35
N ALA A 14 -23.58 -34.40 -19.61
CA ALA A 14 -23.12 -33.36 -20.52
C ALA A 14 -21.78 -32.78 -20.09
N PHE A 15 -21.62 -32.52 -18.79
CA PHE A 15 -20.36 -32.05 -18.18
C PHE A 15 -19.23 -33.08 -18.38
N VAL A 16 -19.46 -34.36 -18.07
CA VAL A 16 -18.47 -35.43 -18.22
C VAL A 16 -18.06 -35.61 -19.70
N THR A 17 -19.02 -35.56 -20.59
CA THR A 17 -18.79 -35.72 -22.03
C THR A 17 -17.94 -34.59 -22.59
N LEU A 18 -18.24 -33.33 -22.22
CA LEU A 18 -17.45 -32.19 -22.65
C LEU A 18 -16.04 -32.23 -22.06
N LEU A 19 -15.90 -32.52 -20.77
CA LEU A 19 -14.59 -32.58 -20.12
C LEU A 19 -13.71 -33.68 -20.69
N LYS A 20 -14.31 -34.84 -21.04
CA LYS A 20 -13.59 -35.92 -21.73
C LYS A 20 -13.20 -35.56 -23.17
N LYS A 21 -14.01 -34.75 -23.86
CA LYS A 21 -13.70 -34.26 -25.20
C LYS A 21 -12.58 -33.24 -25.22
N GLU A 22 -12.58 -32.32 -24.27
CA GLU A 22 -11.60 -31.21 -24.21
C GLU A 22 -10.26 -31.63 -23.55
N TYR A 23 -10.31 -32.49 -22.54
CA TYR A 23 -9.12 -32.86 -21.75
C TYR A 23 -8.71 -34.31 -21.85
N GLY A 24 -9.44 -35.12 -22.64
CA GLY A 24 -9.13 -36.54 -22.84
C GLY A 24 -9.37 -37.46 -21.63
N MET A 25 -9.83 -36.94 -20.52
CA MET A 25 -9.94 -37.67 -19.23
C MET A 25 -11.25 -37.38 -18.50
N LEU A 26 -11.59 -38.26 -17.56
CA LEU A 26 -12.78 -38.09 -16.73
C LEU A 26 -12.55 -37.04 -15.61
N PRO A 27 -13.62 -36.39 -15.08
CA PRO A 27 -13.47 -35.37 -14.02
C PRO A 27 -12.72 -35.84 -12.77
N LYS A 28 -12.80 -37.13 -12.45
CA LYS A 28 -12.08 -37.74 -11.33
C LYS A 28 -10.57 -37.89 -11.62
N GLU A 29 -10.24 -38.24 -12.85
CA GLU A 29 -8.85 -38.40 -13.32
C GLU A 29 -8.19 -37.02 -13.44
N TYR A 30 -8.89 -36.05 -14.02
CA TYR A 30 -8.44 -34.66 -14.11
C TYR A 30 -8.11 -34.05 -12.74
N ARG A 31 -9.03 -34.22 -11.74
CA ARG A 31 -8.74 -33.76 -10.37
C ARG A 31 -7.57 -34.48 -9.71
N ARG A 32 -7.36 -35.75 -10.03
CA ARG A 32 -6.27 -36.54 -9.45
C ARG A 32 -4.92 -36.14 -10.06
N GLU A 33 -4.88 -35.85 -11.34
CA GLU A 33 -3.68 -35.33 -12.00
C GLU A 33 -3.35 -33.90 -11.55
N GLN A 34 -4.32 -33.02 -11.52
CA GLN A 34 -4.14 -31.67 -10.98
C GLN A 34 -3.67 -31.65 -9.52
N LYS A 35 -4.15 -32.58 -8.69
CA LYS A 35 -3.65 -32.73 -7.31
C LYS A 35 -2.22 -33.28 -7.27
N LYS A 36 -1.85 -34.21 -8.15
CA LYS A 36 -0.49 -34.73 -8.23
C LYS A 36 0.51 -33.70 -8.73
N GLU A 37 0.16 -32.94 -9.78
CA GLU A 37 0.99 -31.85 -10.28
C GLU A 37 1.21 -30.77 -9.21
N LYS A 38 0.13 -30.34 -8.53
CA LYS A 38 0.24 -29.37 -7.42
C LYS A 38 1.12 -29.87 -6.27
N GLN A 39 1.01 -31.13 -5.90
CA GLN A 39 1.84 -31.71 -4.82
C GLN A 39 3.31 -31.90 -5.24
N GLN A 40 3.59 -32.31 -6.47
CA GLN A 40 4.95 -32.47 -6.96
C GLN A 40 5.67 -31.13 -7.17
N THR A 41 4.95 -30.12 -7.68
CA THR A 41 5.51 -28.77 -7.88
C THR A 41 5.79 -28.07 -6.55
N SER A 42 4.85 -28.16 -5.59
CA SER A 42 5.06 -27.61 -4.25
C SER A 42 6.24 -28.27 -3.53
N GLN A 43 6.31 -29.59 -3.54
CA GLN A 43 7.38 -30.32 -2.84
C GLN A 43 8.77 -30.07 -3.44
N GLN A 44 8.91 -29.90 -4.75
CA GLN A 44 10.20 -29.59 -5.38
C GLN A 44 10.64 -28.14 -5.15
N LEU A 45 9.71 -27.19 -5.12
CA LEU A 45 9.98 -25.79 -4.80
C LEU A 45 10.34 -25.62 -3.32
N GLU A 46 9.58 -26.24 -2.43
CA GLU A 46 9.85 -26.28 -0.98
C GLU A 46 11.23 -26.86 -0.68
N GLN A 47 11.61 -27.99 -1.30
CA GLN A 47 12.92 -28.60 -1.05
C GLN A 47 14.12 -27.74 -1.52
N HIS A 48 14.01 -27.01 -2.64
CA HIS A 48 15.14 -26.22 -3.15
C HIS A 48 15.36 -24.94 -2.35
N ASN A 49 14.29 -24.23 -2.01
CA ASN A 49 14.34 -23.03 -1.16
C ASN A 49 14.72 -23.40 0.29
N TYR A 50 14.19 -24.50 0.80
CA TYR A 50 14.48 -25.04 2.12
C TYR A 50 15.98 -25.29 2.34
N ILE A 51 16.64 -26.02 1.42
CA ILE A 51 18.07 -26.35 1.56
C ILE A 51 18.96 -25.10 1.46
N ALA A 52 18.62 -24.16 0.57
CA ALA A 52 19.36 -22.91 0.43
C ALA A 52 19.17 -22.01 1.67
N GLY A 53 17.94 -21.88 2.16
CA GLY A 53 17.60 -21.14 3.37
C GLY A 53 18.24 -21.74 4.61
N LEU A 54 18.15 -23.06 4.77
CA LEU A 54 18.78 -23.79 5.90
C LEU A 54 20.30 -23.64 5.91
N LYS A 55 20.96 -23.71 4.75
CA LYS A 55 22.42 -23.47 4.65
C LYS A 55 22.80 -22.05 5.06
N LYS A 56 22.04 -21.05 4.65
CA LYS A 56 22.28 -19.66 5.05
C LYS A 56 22.02 -19.47 6.55
N TYR A 57 20.90 -19.97 7.06
CA TYR A 57 20.55 -19.94 8.48
C TYR A 57 21.63 -20.61 9.36
N LEU A 58 22.12 -21.79 8.96
CA LEU A 58 23.19 -22.47 9.69
C LEU A 58 24.51 -21.70 9.63
N ASN A 59 24.81 -21.04 8.51
CA ASN A 59 26.03 -20.22 8.39
C ASN A 59 25.92 -18.93 9.22
N ASP A 60 24.75 -18.29 9.27
CA ASP A 60 24.51 -17.05 10.02
C ASP A 60 24.41 -17.33 11.55
N ASN A 61 23.93 -18.52 11.96
CA ASN A 61 23.78 -18.92 13.37
C ASN A 61 24.96 -19.71 13.95
N THR A 62 26.07 -19.84 13.25
CA THR A 62 27.31 -20.40 13.85
C THR A 62 28.00 -19.45 14.84
N HIS A 63 27.51 -18.22 14.95
CA HIS A 63 27.88 -17.29 16.00
C HIS A 63 27.06 -17.62 17.26
N THR A 64 27.71 -18.21 18.26
CA THR A 64 27.22 -18.38 19.64
C THR A 64 26.46 -17.13 20.08
N HIS A 65 25.26 -17.29 20.67
CA HIS A 65 24.54 -16.25 21.37
C HIS A 65 25.41 -15.69 22.52
N VAL A 66 26.35 -14.84 22.18
CA VAL A 66 26.92 -13.89 23.12
C VAL A 66 25.82 -12.89 23.35
N VAL A 67 25.31 -12.75 24.59
CA VAL A 67 24.45 -11.66 25.00
C VAL A 67 25.19 -10.39 24.61
N SER A 68 24.82 -9.81 23.48
CA SER A 68 25.43 -8.56 23.01
C SER A 68 25.05 -7.46 24.00
N PRO A 69 25.99 -6.63 24.44
CA PRO A 69 25.66 -5.50 25.29
C PRO A 69 24.64 -4.61 24.56
N ILE A 70 23.67 -4.06 25.29
CA ILE A 70 22.66 -3.12 24.76
C ILE A 70 23.37 -2.12 23.86
N SER A 71 22.96 -2.07 22.58
CA SER A 71 23.54 -1.15 21.62
C SER A 71 23.30 0.29 22.06
N LYS A 72 24.38 1.08 22.19
CA LYS A 72 24.30 2.50 22.53
C LYS A 72 24.58 3.32 21.29
N LYS A 73 23.68 4.28 21.01
CA LYS A 73 23.84 5.28 19.96
C LYS A 73 23.88 6.66 20.59
N GLN A 74 24.85 7.47 20.13
CA GLN A 74 24.92 8.90 20.47
C GLN A 74 24.37 9.69 19.28
N ILE A 75 23.47 10.64 19.54
CA ILE A 75 22.94 11.59 18.56
C ILE A 75 23.26 12.99 19.08
N ASP A 76 24.25 13.63 18.46
CA ASP A 76 24.62 15.03 18.73
C ASP A 76 24.08 15.89 17.60
N PHE A 77 23.23 16.88 17.92
CA PHE A 77 22.56 17.70 16.91
C PHE A 77 22.40 19.15 17.38
N SER A 78 22.86 20.11 16.52
CA SER A 78 22.62 21.55 16.75
C SER A 78 21.32 21.98 16.07
N VAL A 79 20.40 22.60 16.83
CA VAL A 79 19.11 23.05 16.31
C VAL A 79 19.18 24.40 15.57
N ASN A 80 20.32 25.09 15.62
CA ASN A 80 20.57 26.36 14.91
C ASN A 80 21.05 26.19 13.47
N GLY A 81 21.12 24.95 12.95
CA GLY A 81 21.48 24.67 11.58
C GLY A 81 20.48 25.24 10.55
N SER A 82 20.82 25.09 9.26
CA SER A 82 19.90 25.46 8.18
C SER A 82 18.63 24.64 8.24
N SER A 83 17.46 25.28 8.18
CA SER A 83 16.16 24.63 8.13
C SER A 83 15.54 24.74 6.75
N TYR A 84 14.74 23.74 6.36
CA TYR A 84 14.00 23.70 5.11
C TYR A 84 12.52 23.44 5.42
N VAL A 85 11.63 23.92 4.54
CA VAL A 85 10.20 23.59 4.66
C VAL A 85 10.00 22.08 4.50
N LEU A 86 9.38 21.45 5.47
CA LEU A 86 9.03 20.04 5.41
C LEU A 86 7.74 19.87 4.61
N LEU A 87 7.87 19.26 3.46
CA LEU A 87 6.72 18.83 2.69
C LEU A 87 6.18 17.53 3.29
N HIS A 88 5.02 17.58 3.92
CA HIS A 88 4.38 16.41 4.53
C HIS A 88 3.78 15.49 3.45
N THR A 89 4.62 14.95 2.57
CA THR A 89 4.22 14.18 1.38
C THR A 89 3.44 12.91 1.71
N TRP A 90 3.55 12.39 2.93
CA TRP A 90 2.74 11.27 3.42
C TRP A 90 1.27 11.62 3.68
N LYS A 91 0.92 12.92 3.75
CA LYS A 91 -0.48 13.40 3.85
C LYS A 91 -1.09 13.74 2.49
N LYS A 92 -0.33 13.57 1.41
CA LYS A 92 -0.79 14.00 0.08
C LYS A 92 -1.95 13.15 -0.42
N MET A 93 -1.86 11.83 -0.26
CA MET A 93 -2.87 10.93 -0.85
C MET A 93 -3.09 9.69 0.01
N MET A 94 -4.34 9.24 0.06
CA MET A 94 -4.75 7.97 0.64
C MET A 94 -5.57 7.14 -0.35
N THR A 95 -5.84 5.88 -0.03
CA THR A 95 -6.72 5.00 -0.80
C THR A 95 -7.56 4.11 0.11
N VAL A 96 -8.76 3.80 -0.35
CA VAL A 96 -9.64 2.78 0.28
C VAL A 96 -9.63 1.46 -0.48
N GLY A 97 -9.02 1.43 -1.69
CA GLY A 97 -9.09 0.34 -2.63
C GLY A 97 -10.04 0.68 -3.78
N ARG A 98 -11.18 0.00 -3.89
CA ARG A 98 -12.17 0.26 -4.94
C ARG A 98 -13.08 1.44 -4.59
N ALA A 99 -13.53 2.16 -5.61
CA ALA A 99 -14.48 3.26 -5.43
C ALA A 99 -15.78 2.81 -4.75
N SER A 100 -16.28 1.62 -5.10
CA SER A 100 -17.49 1.04 -4.50
C SER A 100 -17.37 0.76 -3.00
N ASP A 101 -16.14 0.54 -2.48
CA ASP A 101 -15.92 0.29 -1.06
C ASP A 101 -16.30 1.52 -0.21
N VAL A 102 -16.24 2.72 -0.77
CA VAL A 102 -16.71 3.96 -0.12
C VAL A 102 -18.22 3.94 0.20
N LEU A 103 -19.01 3.06 -0.42
CA LEU A 103 -20.43 2.90 -0.11
C LEU A 103 -20.69 2.07 1.15
N ILE A 104 -19.67 1.42 1.70
CA ILE A 104 -19.76 0.61 2.91
C ILE A 104 -19.69 1.52 4.14
N CYS A 105 -20.67 1.45 5.02
CA CYS A 105 -20.81 2.30 6.21
C CYS A 105 -19.56 2.25 7.10
N ASP A 106 -19.06 1.06 7.40
CA ASP A 106 -17.89 0.87 8.28
C ASP A 106 -16.62 1.51 7.67
N ILE A 107 -16.50 1.47 6.33
CA ILE A 107 -15.38 2.13 5.63
C ILE A 107 -15.53 3.66 5.70
N GLN A 108 -16.76 4.18 5.58
CA GLN A 108 -17.01 5.61 5.75
C GLN A 108 -16.64 6.10 7.15
N GLU A 109 -16.95 5.34 8.18
CA GLU A 109 -16.58 5.67 9.56
C GLU A 109 -15.05 5.67 9.75
N MET A 110 -14.35 4.62 9.29
CA MET A 110 -12.90 4.53 9.34
C MET A 110 -12.22 5.65 8.56
N LEU A 111 -12.72 5.95 7.35
CA LEU A 111 -12.24 7.01 6.48
C LEU A 111 -12.42 8.38 7.15
N THR A 112 -13.60 8.65 7.70
CA THR A 112 -13.89 9.90 8.42
C THR A 112 -12.96 10.08 9.61
N ARG A 113 -12.79 9.04 10.42
CA ARG A 113 -11.88 9.05 11.57
C ARG A 113 -10.44 9.33 11.17
N PHE A 114 -9.97 8.68 10.12
CA PHE A 114 -8.59 8.83 9.64
C PHE A 114 -8.36 10.20 9.02
N GLN A 115 -9.29 10.67 8.18
CA GLN A 115 -9.22 11.99 7.56
C GLN A 115 -9.21 13.11 8.61
N ASN A 116 -10.10 13.06 9.60
CA ASN A 116 -10.14 14.05 10.68
C ASN A 116 -8.85 14.06 11.52
N ARG A 117 -8.12 12.95 11.58
CA ARG A 117 -6.87 12.86 12.35
C ARG A 117 -5.64 13.30 11.56
N ILE A 118 -5.59 12.99 10.27
CA ILE A 118 -4.38 13.19 9.44
C ILE A 118 -4.51 14.38 8.51
N GLY A 119 -5.66 14.58 7.85
CA GLY A 119 -5.91 15.68 6.90
C GLY A 119 -5.23 15.43 5.56
N PHE A 120 -5.59 14.34 4.87
CA PHE A 120 -5.13 14.07 3.51
C PHE A 120 -5.71 15.07 2.51
N GLU A 121 -4.97 15.32 1.43
CA GLU A 121 -5.40 16.21 0.35
C GLU A 121 -6.20 15.47 -0.73
N TYR A 122 -5.76 14.26 -1.08
CA TYR A 122 -6.37 13.44 -2.14
C TYR A 122 -6.81 12.06 -1.64
N ILE A 123 -7.82 11.51 -2.33
CA ILE A 123 -8.20 10.10 -2.22
C ILE A 123 -8.16 9.45 -3.59
N LYS A 124 -7.37 8.37 -3.74
CA LYS A 124 -7.32 7.55 -4.95
C LYS A 124 -8.53 6.62 -4.97
N LEU A 125 -9.28 6.66 -6.09
CA LEU A 125 -10.47 5.85 -6.34
C LEU A 125 -10.25 5.01 -7.60
N CYS A 126 -10.16 3.69 -7.45
CA CYS A 126 -10.04 2.74 -8.54
C CYS A 126 -11.38 2.08 -8.85
N GLY A 127 -11.61 1.68 -10.11
CA GLY A 127 -12.83 0.97 -10.49
C GLY A 127 -14.09 1.83 -10.54
N ILE A 128 -13.96 3.11 -10.89
CA ILE A 128 -15.09 4.07 -10.93
C ILE A 128 -16.17 3.67 -11.96
N PHE A 129 -15.83 2.85 -12.97
CA PHE A 129 -16.75 2.38 -14.00
C PHE A 129 -17.11 0.89 -13.85
N SER A 130 -16.77 0.28 -12.72
CA SER A 130 -17.10 -1.13 -12.44
C SER A 130 -18.60 -1.36 -12.41
N ASP A 131 -19.04 -2.57 -12.77
CA ASP A 131 -20.46 -2.92 -12.92
C ASP A 131 -21.28 -2.80 -11.63
N ASP A 132 -20.66 -2.96 -10.47
CA ASP A 132 -21.28 -2.77 -9.15
C ASP A 132 -21.71 -1.32 -8.87
N LEU A 133 -21.20 -0.34 -9.64
CA LEU A 133 -21.64 1.06 -9.63
C LEU A 133 -22.71 1.37 -10.68
N HIS A 134 -23.09 0.40 -11.51
CA HIS A 134 -24.14 0.48 -12.53
C HIS A 134 -24.00 1.68 -13.50
N VAL A 135 -22.76 2.04 -13.84
CA VAL A 135 -22.46 3.26 -14.60
C VAL A 135 -22.88 3.19 -16.06
N TYR A 136 -22.76 2.01 -16.66
CA TYR A 136 -23.00 1.79 -18.10
C TYR A 136 -23.95 0.63 -18.33
N ASN A 137 -24.92 0.85 -19.20
CA ASN A 137 -25.80 -0.21 -19.72
C ASN A 137 -26.19 0.12 -21.16
N GLU A 138 -26.86 -0.80 -21.83
CA GLU A 138 -27.37 -0.64 -23.19
C GLU A 138 -28.84 -1.05 -23.27
N LYS A 139 -29.61 -0.27 -24.02
CA LYS A 139 -30.98 -0.64 -24.42
C LYS A 139 -30.94 -1.83 -25.39
N ALA A 140 -32.07 -2.47 -25.62
CA ALA A 140 -32.17 -3.59 -26.54
C ALA A 140 -31.71 -3.27 -27.99
N ASN A 141 -31.73 -1.99 -28.37
CA ASN A 141 -31.24 -1.51 -29.68
C ASN A 141 -29.76 -1.08 -29.66
N GLY A 142 -29.01 -1.37 -28.60
CA GLY A 142 -27.59 -1.01 -28.45
C GLY A 142 -27.32 0.45 -28.07
N THR A 143 -28.37 1.26 -27.79
CA THR A 143 -28.17 2.65 -27.33
C THR A 143 -27.60 2.67 -25.91
N PRO A 144 -26.47 3.36 -25.66
CA PRO A 144 -25.90 3.44 -24.31
C PRO A 144 -26.82 4.18 -23.33
N VAL A 145 -26.79 3.73 -22.09
CA VAL A 145 -27.46 4.36 -20.94
C VAL A 145 -26.44 4.55 -19.84
N TYR A 146 -26.28 5.79 -19.40
CA TYR A 146 -25.35 6.15 -18.33
C TYR A 146 -26.10 6.45 -17.04
N SER A 147 -25.58 6.00 -15.90
CA SER A 147 -26.09 6.32 -14.58
C SER A 147 -24.93 6.61 -13.63
N PHE A 148 -24.89 7.81 -13.09
CA PHE A 148 -23.82 8.24 -12.18
C PHE A 148 -24.29 8.32 -10.72
N THR A 149 -25.44 7.75 -10.39
CA THR A 149 -26.06 7.86 -9.06
C THR A 149 -25.15 7.38 -7.93
N TYR A 150 -24.49 6.21 -8.08
CA TYR A 150 -23.59 5.70 -7.06
C TYR A 150 -22.26 6.47 -7.03
N ILE A 151 -21.77 6.89 -8.18
CA ILE A 151 -20.60 7.77 -8.27
C ILE A 151 -20.85 9.08 -7.55
N ASP A 152 -22.03 9.70 -7.72
CA ASP A 152 -22.41 10.92 -7.01
C ASP A 152 -22.35 10.71 -5.48
N LYS A 153 -22.85 9.57 -4.98
CA LYS A 153 -22.80 9.28 -3.54
C LYS A 153 -21.36 9.17 -3.03
N ILE A 154 -20.48 8.54 -3.80
CA ILE A 154 -19.05 8.40 -3.48
C ILE A 154 -18.38 9.78 -3.48
N LEU A 155 -18.52 10.54 -4.56
CA LEU A 155 -17.87 11.83 -4.73
C LEU A 155 -18.40 12.88 -3.75
N ASP A 156 -19.72 12.91 -3.49
CA ASP A 156 -20.31 13.79 -2.47
C ASP A 156 -19.76 13.49 -1.08
N PHE A 157 -19.58 12.20 -0.74
CA PHE A 157 -19.04 11.83 0.55
C PHE A 157 -17.56 12.23 0.71
N VAL A 158 -16.71 11.92 -0.27
CA VAL A 158 -15.29 12.25 -0.17
C VAL A 158 -15.00 13.74 -0.23
N THR A 159 -15.75 14.50 -1.05
CA THR A 159 -15.62 15.96 -1.11
C THR A 159 -16.13 16.62 0.17
N LYS A 160 -17.17 16.09 0.83
CA LYS A 160 -17.62 16.52 2.16
C LYS A 160 -16.53 16.36 3.22
N LEU A 161 -15.64 15.39 3.07
CA LEU A 161 -14.47 15.20 3.92
C LEU A 161 -13.27 16.10 3.50
N HIS A 162 -13.46 17.03 2.58
CA HIS A 162 -12.40 17.89 2.02
C HIS A 162 -11.28 17.10 1.32
N LEU A 163 -11.61 15.93 0.75
CA LEU A 163 -10.71 15.14 -0.05
C LEU A 163 -10.94 15.42 -1.53
N ASN A 164 -9.88 15.72 -2.26
CA ASN A 164 -9.94 15.83 -3.72
C ASN A 164 -9.83 14.42 -4.33
N PRO A 165 -10.75 14.03 -5.23
CA PRO A 165 -10.64 12.74 -5.92
C PRO A 165 -9.42 12.65 -6.82
N TRP A 166 -8.68 11.52 -6.75
CA TRP A 166 -7.81 11.05 -7.80
C TRP A 166 -8.49 9.84 -8.46
N ILE A 167 -9.06 10.05 -9.62
CA ILE A 167 -9.94 9.08 -10.28
C ILE A 167 -9.14 8.26 -11.29
N GLN A 168 -9.09 6.95 -11.05
CA GLN A 168 -8.59 5.99 -12.03
C GLN A 168 -9.73 5.54 -12.92
N LEU A 169 -9.75 5.99 -14.19
CA LEU A 169 -10.73 5.60 -15.19
C LEU A 169 -10.59 4.09 -15.46
N SER A 170 -11.30 3.31 -14.71
CA SER A 170 -11.31 1.84 -14.64
C SER A 170 -12.56 1.36 -13.87
N TYR A 171 -13.00 0.11 -13.84
CA TYR A 171 -12.60 -0.89 -14.80
C TYR A 171 -13.58 -0.86 -15.98
N MET A 172 -13.54 -1.91 -16.84
CA MET A 172 -14.39 -1.94 -18.03
C MET A 172 -15.81 -2.38 -17.66
N PRO A 173 -16.87 -1.61 -17.98
CA PRO A 173 -18.24 -2.14 -17.90
C PRO A 173 -18.40 -3.40 -18.75
N GLU A 174 -19.08 -4.42 -18.23
CA GLU A 174 -19.25 -5.71 -18.90
C GLU A 174 -19.81 -5.58 -20.32
N LYS A 175 -20.81 -4.69 -20.49
CA LYS A 175 -21.44 -4.44 -21.80
C LYS A 175 -20.49 -3.79 -22.80
N LEU A 176 -19.48 -3.06 -22.32
CA LEU A 176 -18.47 -2.41 -23.16
C LEU A 176 -17.24 -3.30 -23.38
N ALA A 177 -17.11 -4.37 -22.62
CA ALA A 177 -15.95 -5.25 -22.61
C ALA A 177 -15.88 -6.10 -23.89
N LYS A 178 -14.69 -6.22 -24.48
CA LYS A 178 -14.41 -7.16 -25.58
C LYS A 178 -14.50 -8.60 -25.12
N TYR A 179 -14.11 -8.86 -23.86
CA TYR A 179 -14.14 -10.17 -23.22
C TYR A 179 -14.92 -10.08 -21.89
N PRO A 180 -16.26 -10.20 -21.91
CA PRO A 180 -17.12 -9.96 -20.75
C PRO A 180 -16.81 -10.85 -19.52
N ASN A 181 -16.29 -12.04 -19.77
CA ASN A 181 -15.98 -13.02 -18.70
C ASN A 181 -14.59 -12.84 -18.09
N LYS A 182 -13.79 -11.88 -18.55
CA LYS A 182 -12.46 -11.63 -18.01
C LYS A 182 -12.55 -10.76 -16.75
N ARG A 183 -12.57 -11.39 -15.60
CA ARG A 183 -12.74 -10.71 -14.30
C ARG A 183 -11.54 -10.90 -13.40
N LEU A 184 -11.18 -9.82 -12.70
CA LEU A 184 -10.21 -9.80 -11.62
C LEU A 184 -10.81 -8.98 -10.46
N PHE A 185 -10.76 -9.50 -9.24
CA PHE A 185 -11.32 -8.83 -8.05
C PHE A 185 -12.77 -8.34 -8.25
N GLY A 186 -13.61 -9.18 -8.86
CA GLY A 186 -15.01 -8.85 -9.12
C GLY A 186 -15.26 -7.87 -10.27
N SER A 187 -14.24 -7.24 -10.83
CA SER A 187 -14.33 -6.25 -11.91
C SER A 187 -13.92 -6.84 -13.26
N ASN A 188 -14.50 -6.35 -14.36
CA ASN A 188 -14.09 -6.73 -15.70
C ASN A 188 -12.81 -5.97 -16.09
N VAL A 189 -11.76 -6.71 -16.45
CA VAL A 189 -10.45 -6.16 -16.81
C VAL A 189 -10.12 -6.27 -18.30
N SER A 190 -11.13 -6.46 -19.13
CA SER A 190 -10.99 -6.52 -20.59
C SER A 190 -10.76 -5.14 -21.20
N GLN A 191 -10.12 -5.12 -22.37
CA GLN A 191 -10.16 -3.94 -23.25
C GLN A 191 -11.60 -3.69 -23.75
N PRO A 192 -11.94 -2.45 -24.16
CA PRO A 192 -13.25 -2.18 -24.74
C PRO A 192 -13.41 -2.84 -26.11
N HIS A 193 -14.63 -3.23 -26.46
CA HIS A 193 -14.93 -3.66 -27.82
C HIS A 193 -14.87 -2.48 -28.83
N SER A 194 -15.02 -1.24 -28.32
CA SER A 194 -14.94 0.00 -29.09
C SER A 194 -14.31 1.11 -28.25
N ILE A 195 -13.14 1.59 -28.67
CA ILE A 195 -12.48 2.73 -28.03
C ILE A 195 -13.36 3.99 -28.11
N ALA A 196 -14.07 4.20 -29.24
CA ALA A 196 -14.98 5.34 -29.38
C ALA A 196 -16.15 5.30 -28.38
N ALA A 197 -16.66 4.10 -28.04
CA ALA A 197 -17.70 3.95 -27.03
C ALA A 197 -17.15 4.19 -25.60
N TRP A 198 -15.91 3.75 -25.34
CA TRP A 198 -15.19 4.08 -24.10
C TRP A 198 -14.98 5.59 -23.94
N CYS A 199 -14.48 6.27 -24.97
CA CYS A 199 -14.28 7.73 -24.92
C CYS A 199 -15.59 8.48 -24.72
N ARG A 200 -16.71 7.99 -25.28
CA ARG A 200 -18.05 8.56 -24.98
C ARG A 200 -18.41 8.41 -23.51
N LEU A 201 -18.20 7.24 -22.90
CA LEU A 201 -18.43 7.04 -21.46
C LEU A 201 -17.59 8.03 -20.63
N VAL A 202 -16.29 8.17 -20.96
CA VAL A 202 -15.40 9.11 -20.29
C VAL A 202 -15.90 10.56 -20.45
N SER A 203 -16.30 10.97 -21.66
CA SER A 203 -16.81 12.32 -21.91
C SER A 203 -18.11 12.61 -21.17
N GLU A 204 -19.06 11.66 -21.15
CA GLU A 204 -20.32 11.79 -20.41
C GLU A 204 -20.07 11.89 -18.89
N PHE A 205 -19.13 11.12 -18.39
CA PHE A 205 -18.72 11.19 -16.98
C PHE A 205 -18.09 12.55 -16.65
N LEU A 206 -17.12 13.03 -17.44
CA LEU A 206 -16.48 14.33 -17.24
C LEU A 206 -17.50 15.49 -17.31
N GLN A 207 -18.42 15.44 -18.28
CA GLN A 207 -19.49 16.41 -18.39
C GLN A 207 -20.42 16.39 -17.18
N HIS A 208 -20.78 15.18 -16.71
CA HIS A 208 -21.63 15.02 -15.53
C HIS A 208 -21.01 15.63 -14.28
N ILE A 209 -19.75 15.27 -13.96
CA ILE A 209 -19.08 15.81 -12.77
C ILE A 209 -18.79 17.31 -12.90
N SER A 210 -18.53 17.80 -14.11
CA SER A 210 -18.36 19.23 -14.36
C SER A 210 -19.65 20.01 -14.11
N ASN A 211 -20.80 19.48 -14.54
CA ASN A 211 -22.11 20.08 -14.28
C ASN A 211 -22.47 20.06 -12.80
N ARG A 212 -22.05 19.01 -12.05
CA ARG A 212 -22.39 18.84 -10.64
C ARG A 212 -21.48 19.65 -9.70
N TYR A 213 -20.18 19.60 -9.91
CA TYR A 213 -19.18 20.19 -8.99
C TYR A 213 -18.59 21.50 -9.52
N GLY A 214 -18.72 21.78 -10.80
CA GLY A 214 -18.10 22.92 -11.47
C GLY A 214 -16.73 22.59 -12.05
N LEU A 215 -16.42 23.17 -13.21
CA LEU A 215 -15.16 22.91 -13.93
C LEU A 215 -13.93 23.31 -13.09
N GLU A 216 -14.00 24.43 -12.36
CA GLU A 216 -12.90 24.91 -11.52
C GLU A 216 -12.55 23.92 -10.40
N VAL A 217 -13.56 23.26 -9.82
CA VAL A 217 -13.36 22.25 -8.79
C VAL A 217 -12.68 21.00 -9.37
N ILE A 218 -13.18 20.50 -10.50
CA ILE A 218 -12.61 19.28 -11.09
C ILE A 218 -11.22 19.48 -11.70
N ARG A 219 -10.78 20.71 -11.98
CA ARG A 219 -9.39 21.02 -12.34
C ARG A 219 -8.41 20.73 -11.21
N SER A 220 -8.85 20.78 -9.96
CA SER A 220 -8.03 20.40 -8.80
C SER A 220 -7.96 18.89 -8.60
N TRP A 221 -8.83 18.12 -9.23
CA TRP A 221 -8.84 16.66 -9.16
C TRP A 221 -7.77 16.08 -10.08
N LYS A 222 -7.37 14.84 -9.81
CA LYS A 222 -6.41 14.13 -10.64
C LYS A 222 -7.09 12.95 -11.32
N PHE A 223 -6.64 12.64 -12.52
CA PHE A 223 -7.14 11.52 -13.30
C PHE A 223 -5.99 10.63 -13.75
N GLY A 224 -6.29 9.38 -13.97
CA GLY A 224 -5.39 8.39 -14.53
C GLY A 224 -6.19 7.28 -15.22
N LEU A 225 -5.51 6.43 -15.96
CA LEU A 225 -6.12 5.31 -16.64
C LEU A 225 -5.70 4.01 -15.99
N TRP A 226 -6.65 3.11 -15.78
CA TRP A 226 -6.42 1.72 -15.43
C TRP A 226 -5.66 1.52 -14.12
N ASN A 227 -5.16 0.28 -13.86
CA ASN A 227 -4.30 -0.06 -12.75
C ASN A 227 -3.31 -1.13 -13.19
N GLN A 228 -2.03 -0.97 -12.89
CA GLN A 228 -0.94 -1.93 -13.11
C GLN A 228 -0.95 -2.59 -14.49
N PRO A 229 -0.98 -1.83 -15.61
CA PRO A 229 -1.12 -2.38 -16.95
C PRO A 229 0.07 -3.23 -17.41
N ASN A 230 1.20 -3.11 -16.73
CA ASN A 230 2.44 -3.84 -17.02
C ASN A 230 2.55 -5.19 -16.27
N THR A 231 1.69 -5.44 -15.29
CA THR A 231 1.61 -6.77 -14.68
C THR A 231 0.91 -7.71 -15.65
N ASN A 232 1.34 -8.92 -15.75
CA ASN A 232 0.92 -9.95 -16.69
C ASN A 232 -0.29 -9.56 -17.57
N MET A 233 -0.07 -9.32 -18.86
CA MET A 233 -1.05 -8.74 -19.80
C MET A 233 -2.39 -9.49 -19.82
N ASP A 234 -2.38 -10.78 -19.47
CA ASP A 234 -3.60 -11.57 -19.32
C ASP A 234 -4.45 -11.13 -18.10
N LEU A 235 -3.85 -10.52 -17.07
CA LEU A 235 -4.57 -10.03 -15.89
C LEU A 235 -5.40 -8.78 -16.19
N PHE A 236 -4.88 -7.84 -16.99
CA PHE A 236 -5.49 -6.54 -17.23
C PHE A 236 -6.03 -6.34 -18.65
N GLY A 237 -6.30 -7.42 -19.37
CA GLY A 237 -7.18 -7.43 -20.55
C GLY A 237 -6.59 -7.04 -21.89
N PHE A 238 -5.32 -6.68 -21.95
CA PHE A 238 -4.68 -6.28 -23.21
C PHE A 238 -3.76 -7.38 -23.74
N SER A 239 -3.91 -7.73 -25.01
CA SER A 239 -3.16 -8.82 -25.64
C SER A 239 -1.69 -8.45 -25.90
N ASN A 240 -1.40 -7.15 -25.99
CA ASN A 240 -0.06 -6.62 -26.24
C ASN A 240 0.03 -5.16 -25.78
N GLU A 241 1.27 -4.67 -25.62
CA GLU A 241 1.57 -3.30 -25.17
C GLU A 241 0.97 -2.23 -26.08
N LYS A 242 1.01 -2.43 -27.40
CA LYS A 242 0.56 -1.44 -28.38
C LYS A 242 -0.94 -1.15 -28.26
N ASP A 243 -1.75 -2.17 -27.99
CA ASP A 243 -3.20 -2.00 -27.80
C ASP A 243 -3.46 -1.15 -26.53
N PHE A 244 -2.71 -1.38 -25.46
CA PHE A 244 -2.80 -0.56 -24.27
C PHE A 244 -2.30 0.88 -24.49
N PHE A 245 -1.19 1.04 -25.19
CA PHE A 245 -0.63 2.36 -25.49
C PHE A 245 -1.61 3.21 -26.31
N GLN A 246 -2.26 2.60 -27.31
CA GLN A 246 -3.29 3.27 -28.09
C GLN A 246 -4.53 3.59 -27.23
N PHE A 247 -4.97 2.68 -26.39
CA PHE A 247 -6.09 2.91 -25.45
C PHE A 247 -5.78 4.07 -24.49
N TYR A 248 -4.55 4.14 -23.98
CA TYR A 248 -4.10 5.28 -23.18
C TYR A 248 -4.17 6.59 -23.94
N LYS A 249 -3.59 6.63 -25.15
CA LYS A 249 -3.56 7.85 -25.98
C LYS A 249 -4.96 8.40 -26.24
N GLU A 250 -5.87 7.55 -26.66
CA GLU A 250 -7.26 7.97 -26.95
C GLU A 250 -7.96 8.49 -25.67
N THR A 251 -7.74 7.84 -24.54
CA THR A 251 -8.31 8.29 -23.27
C THR A 251 -7.67 9.61 -22.80
N PHE A 252 -6.34 9.73 -22.93
CA PHE A 252 -5.60 10.98 -22.63
C PHE A 252 -6.13 12.14 -23.46
N LEU A 253 -6.27 11.95 -24.78
CA LEU A 253 -6.80 12.98 -25.67
C LEU A 253 -8.26 13.33 -25.35
N CYS A 254 -9.07 12.35 -24.99
CA CYS A 254 -10.45 12.58 -24.57
C CYS A 254 -10.52 13.51 -23.35
N VAL A 255 -9.69 13.25 -22.31
CA VAL A 255 -9.63 14.09 -21.10
C VAL A 255 -9.05 15.47 -21.41
N LYS A 256 -7.95 15.56 -22.17
CA LYS A 256 -7.29 16.81 -22.50
C LYS A 256 -8.10 17.71 -23.44
N ASN A 257 -8.87 17.12 -24.35
CA ASN A 257 -9.81 17.87 -25.21
C ASN A 257 -11.01 18.41 -24.41
N PHE A 258 -11.42 17.72 -23.35
CA PHE A 258 -12.45 18.22 -22.44
C PHE A 258 -11.94 19.41 -21.61
N CYS A 259 -10.78 19.28 -20.99
CA CYS A 259 -10.11 20.34 -20.25
C CYS A 259 -8.59 20.09 -20.21
N PRO A 260 -7.78 20.91 -20.91
CA PRO A 260 -6.31 20.75 -20.96
C PRO A 260 -5.62 20.83 -19.61
N ASP A 261 -6.20 21.55 -18.66
CA ASP A 261 -5.62 21.80 -17.33
C ASP A 261 -5.82 20.63 -16.35
N ILE A 262 -6.66 19.65 -16.67
CA ILE A 262 -6.83 18.45 -15.84
C ILE A 262 -5.54 17.64 -15.84
N GLU A 263 -5.00 17.37 -14.65
CA GLU A 263 -3.83 16.49 -14.50
C GLU A 263 -4.20 15.04 -14.84
N PHE A 264 -3.49 14.46 -15.83
CA PHE A 264 -3.66 13.07 -16.23
C PHE A 264 -2.36 12.29 -16.01
N SER A 265 -2.36 11.44 -15.00
CA SER A 265 -1.18 10.72 -14.54
C SER A 265 -0.84 9.51 -15.41
N LEU A 266 0.42 9.09 -15.35
CA LEU A 266 0.84 7.76 -15.78
C LEU A 266 -0.09 6.70 -15.15
N PRO A 267 -0.54 5.68 -15.89
CA PRO A 267 -1.19 4.53 -15.30
C PRO A 267 -0.32 3.94 -14.18
N PRO A 268 -0.85 3.66 -12.98
CA PRO A 268 -0.04 3.11 -11.90
C PRO A 268 0.71 1.87 -12.35
N THR A 269 2.01 2.00 -12.48
CA THR A 269 2.88 0.94 -13.00
C THR A 269 3.46 0.17 -11.84
N TYR A 270 3.24 -1.15 -11.83
CA TYR A 270 3.84 -2.02 -10.83
C TYR A 270 5.33 -2.17 -11.11
N TYR A 271 6.14 -1.76 -10.15
CA TYR A 271 7.59 -1.84 -10.29
C TYR A 271 8.13 -3.09 -9.58
N ILE A 272 8.72 -3.96 -10.34
CA ILE A 272 9.41 -5.15 -9.83
C ILE A 272 10.86 -5.07 -10.28
N VAL A 273 11.77 -5.19 -9.33
CA VAL A 273 13.21 -5.29 -9.61
C VAL A 273 13.49 -6.67 -10.19
N SER A 274 13.24 -6.87 -11.48
CA SER A 274 13.60 -8.09 -12.19
C SER A 274 13.77 -7.82 -13.69
N GLU A 275 14.61 -8.62 -14.33
CA GLU A 275 14.89 -8.52 -15.76
C GLU A 275 13.60 -8.52 -16.61
N GLY A 276 13.37 -7.44 -17.34
CA GLY A 276 12.30 -7.31 -18.33
C GLY A 276 11.08 -6.47 -17.94
N TYR A 277 10.76 -6.30 -16.65
CA TYR A 277 9.65 -5.44 -16.20
C TYR A 277 10.01 -3.95 -16.22
N GLU A 278 11.28 -3.62 -16.03
CA GLU A 278 11.81 -2.26 -16.07
C GLU A 278 11.62 -1.60 -17.44
N ASN A 279 11.58 -2.37 -18.50
CA ASN A 279 11.53 -1.83 -19.85
C ASN A 279 10.12 -1.36 -20.26
N TRP A 280 9.05 -1.92 -19.65
CA TRP A 280 7.70 -1.61 -20.08
C TRP A 280 7.36 -0.12 -19.98
N TYR A 281 7.55 0.46 -18.80
CA TYR A 281 7.17 1.86 -18.58
C TYR A 281 8.13 2.83 -19.30
N LEU A 282 9.39 2.44 -19.50
CA LEU A 282 10.35 3.22 -20.31
C LEU A 282 9.90 3.23 -21.78
N ASN A 283 9.56 2.08 -22.34
CA ASN A 283 9.02 1.96 -23.69
C ASN A 283 7.71 2.76 -23.84
N PHE A 284 6.85 2.67 -22.83
CA PHE A 284 5.60 3.43 -22.78
C PHE A 284 5.85 4.95 -22.82
N LEU A 285 6.74 5.46 -21.97
CA LEU A 285 7.04 6.90 -21.92
C LEU A 285 7.74 7.39 -23.19
N GLU A 286 8.65 6.61 -23.78
CA GLU A 286 9.25 6.92 -25.06
C GLU A 286 8.19 6.95 -26.18
N TRP A 287 7.27 5.99 -26.18
CA TRP A 287 6.15 5.99 -27.11
C TRP A 287 5.22 7.20 -26.91
N CYS A 288 4.93 7.59 -25.67
CA CYS A 288 4.13 8.77 -25.36
C CYS A 288 4.77 10.06 -25.89
N LYS A 289 6.11 10.19 -25.81
CA LYS A 289 6.86 11.31 -26.40
C LYS A 289 6.70 11.39 -27.91
N GLN A 290 6.74 10.25 -28.59
CA GLN A 290 6.59 10.16 -30.05
C GLN A 290 5.15 10.41 -30.51
N ASN A 291 4.18 10.32 -29.62
CA ASN A 291 2.76 10.40 -29.91
C ASN A 291 2.05 11.59 -29.26
N ASP A 292 2.78 12.56 -28.71
CA ASP A 292 2.28 13.79 -28.07
C ASP A 292 1.23 13.53 -26.96
N CYS A 293 1.48 12.50 -26.15
CA CYS A 293 0.58 12.13 -25.03
C CYS A 293 1.35 11.81 -23.74
N ILE A 294 2.39 12.63 -23.44
CA ILE A 294 3.16 12.49 -22.19
C ILE A 294 2.23 12.75 -20.99
N PRO A 295 2.21 11.87 -19.97
CA PRO A 295 1.45 12.12 -18.76
C PRO A 295 1.96 13.34 -17.99
N ASP A 296 1.10 14.01 -17.23
CA ASP A 296 1.48 15.18 -16.43
C ASP A 296 2.26 14.79 -15.16
N SER A 297 2.17 13.54 -14.75
CA SER A 297 2.84 12.99 -13.56
C SER A 297 3.15 11.50 -13.71
N LEU A 298 4.15 11.03 -12.98
CA LEU A 298 4.51 9.61 -12.90
C LEU A 298 3.84 8.97 -11.68
N SER A 299 3.19 7.83 -11.88
CA SER A 299 2.47 7.10 -10.83
C SER A 299 2.95 5.65 -10.78
N PHE A 300 3.33 5.19 -9.60
CA PHE A 300 3.87 3.85 -9.40
C PHE A 300 3.13 3.10 -8.29
N THR A 301 3.04 1.78 -8.47
CA THR A 301 2.74 0.81 -7.42
C THR A 301 4.04 0.14 -7.01
N TYR A 302 4.36 0.11 -5.74
CA TYR A 302 5.54 -0.54 -5.20
C TYR A 302 5.22 -1.44 -4.03
N TYR A 303 5.68 -2.68 -4.14
CA TYR A 303 5.77 -3.61 -3.03
C TYR A 303 7.20 -4.12 -2.93
N ASP A 304 7.69 -4.27 -1.71
CA ASP A 304 9.08 -4.66 -1.45
C ASP A 304 9.28 -6.16 -1.68
N THR A 305 9.12 -6.56 -2.94
CA THR A 305 9.11 -7.95 -3.39
C THR A 305 10.05 -8.19 -4.57
N LYS A 306 10.48 -9.44 -4.72
CA LYS A 306 11.27 -9.94 -5.85
C LYS A 306 10.50 -11.06 -6.56
N LEU A 307 10.63 -11.17 -7.88
CA LEU A 307 10.17 -12.35 -8.61
C LEU A 307 11.11 -13.54 -8.32
N ILE A 308 10.53 -14.67 -7.98
CA ILE A 308 11.26 -15.92 -7.90
C ILE A 308 11.48 -16.39 -9.34
N SER A 309 12.76 -16.46 -9.77
CA SER A 309 13.15 -16.89 -11.12
C SER A 309 12.96 -18.40 -11.33
N ASN A 310 11.71 -18.87 -11.45
CA ASN A 310 11.42 -20.22 -11.88
C ASN A 310 10.53 -20.19 -13.12
N LYS A 311 11.10 -20.63 -14.24
CA LYS A 311 10.48 -20.65 -15.60
C LYS A 311 9.22 -21.53 -15.73
N ASN A 312 8.72 -22.14 -14.67
CA ASN A 312 7.64 -23.14 -14.70
C ASN A 312 6.36 -22.71 -13.97
N HIS A 313 6.18 -21.41 -13.67
CA HIS A 313 4.92 -20.98 -13.07
C HIS A 313 3.80 -20.97 -14.10
N SER A 314 2.76 -21.74 -13.82
CA SER A 314 1.52 -21.78 -14.61
C SER A 314 0.96 -20.36 -14.81
N LYS A 315 0.44 -20.08 -15.98
CA LYS A 315 -0.19 -18.82 -16.40
C LYS A 315 -1.49 -18.49 -15.63
N GLU A 316 -1.74 -19.09 -14.47
CA GLU A 316 -2.91 -18.82 -13.64
C GLU A 316 -2.76 -17.50 -12.90
N SER A 317 -3.80 -16.68 -12.93
CA SER A 317 -3.87 -15.29 -12.46
C SER A 317 -3.34 -15.05 -11.02
N PHE A 318 -3.46 -16.02 -10.14
CA PHE A 318 -2.95 -15.96 -8.76
C PHE A 318 -1.52 -16.47 -8.61
N GLY A 319 -0.96 -17.17 -9.59
CA GLY A 319 0.43 -17.66 -9.57
C GLY A 319 1.47 -16.55 -9.48
N PHE A 320 1.13 -15.34 -9.94
CA PHE A 320 2.02 -14.19 -9.88
C PHE A 320 2.29 -13.73 -8.44
N ILE A 321 1.26 -13.62 -7.59
CA ILE A 321 1.42 -13.22 -6.17
C ILE A 321 2.18 -14.29 -5.38
N TYR A 322 1.96 -15.56 -5.68
CA TYR A 322 2.65 -16.68 -5.03
C TYR A 322 4.08 -16.93 -5.56
N ALA A 323 4.44 -16.33 -6.70
CA ALA A 323 5.79 -16.40 -7.26
C ALA A 323 6.72 -15.29 -6.75
N MET A 324 6.28 -14.49 -5.78
CA MET A 324 7.06 -13.42 -5.18
C MET A 324 7.63 -13.84 -3.84
N SER A 325 8.89 -13.50 -3.60
CA SER A 325 9.48 -13.42 -2.28
C SER A 325 9.54 -11.96 -1.82
N LEU A 326 9.59 -11.75 -0.51
CA LEU A 326 9.85 -10.42 0.04
C LEU A 326 11.30 -10.01 -0.24
N SER A 327 11.57 -8.71 -0.24
CA SER A 327 12.93 -8.21 -0.33
C SER A 327 13.71 -8.53 0.93
N GLU A 328 14.95 -8.94 0.76
CA GLU A 328 15.89 -9.13 1.87
C GLU A 328 16.56 -7.81 2.28
N SER A 329 16.41 -6.76 1.45
CA SER A 329 17.02 -5.47 1.69
C SER A 329 16.11 -4.57 2.54
N PRO A 330 16.60 -3.98 3.62
CA PRO A 330 15.86 -2.97 4.39
C PRO A 330 15.65 -1.65 3.62
N ASP A 331 16.36 -1.45 2.52
CA ASP A 331 16.41 -0.23 1.73
C ASP A 331 15.70 -0.32 0.36
N GLY A 332 14.89 -1.36 0.15
CA GLY A 332 14.26 -1.64 -1.14
C GLY A 332 13.47 -0.45 -1.72
N LEU A 333 12.67 0.26 -0.92
CA LEU A 333 11.96 1.45 -1.38
C LEU A 333 12.91 2.58 -1.79
N LYS A 334 13.97 2.82 -1.04
CA LYS A 334 15.00 3.83 -1.36
C LYS A 334 15.70 3.53 -2.68
N ASP A 335 16.06 2.27 -2.91
CA ASP A 335 16.70 1.82 -4.14
C ASP A 335 15.76 2.01 -5.35
N PHE A 336 14.49 1.64 -5.21
CA PHE A 336 13.44 1.90 -6.20
C PHE A 336 13.33 3.39 -6.53
N VAL A 337 13.19 4.25 -5.52
CA VAL A 337 13.05 5.70 -5.71
C VAL A 337 14.27 6.27 -6.44
N MET A 338 15.48 5.88 -6.04
CA MET A 338 16.71 6.32 -6.69
C MET A 338 16.81 5.87 -8.14
N GLN A 339 16.28 4.68 -8.47
CA GLN A 339 16.25 4.19 -9.84
C GLN A 339 15.26 4.99 -10.69
N VAL A 340 14.01 5.17 -10.23
CA VAL A 340 13.00 5.99 -10.95
C VAL A 340 13.50 7.41 -11.20
N LEU A 341 14.21 8.03 -10.25
CA LEU A 341 14.81 9.34 -10.42
C LEU A 341 15.91 9.36 -11.49
N ARG A 342 16.75 8.32 -11.58
CA ARG A 342 17.77 8.18 -12.65
C ARG A 342 17.11 8.05 -14.01
N GLU A 343 16.08 7.24 -14.13
CA GLU A 343 15.37 6.98 -15.37
C GLU A 343 14.59 8.20 -15.86
N ARG A 344 13.91 8.94 -14.97
CA ARG A 344 13.27 10.22 -15.28
C ARG A 344 14.27 11.21 -15.91
N ARG A 345 15.49 11.29 -15.35
CA ARG A 345 16.56 12.13 -15.91
C ARG A 345 17.00 11.64 -17.30
N ARG A 346 17.23 10.33 -17.45
CA ARG A 346 17.63 9.71 -18.74
C ARG A 346 16.61 9.98 -19.84
N LEU A 347 15.33 9.93 -19.52
CA LEU A 347 14.24 10.20 -20.46
C LEU A 347 14.00 11.69 -20.74
N ASN A 348 14.75 12.61 -20.12
CA ASN A 348 14.51 14.05 -20.20
C ASN A 348 13.05 14.45 -19.91
N LEU A 349 12.43 13.80 -18.93
CA LEU A 349 11.05 14.08 -18.50
C LEU A 349 10.96 15.26 -17.52
N GLY A 350 12.03 16.07 -17.45
CA GLY A 350 12.08 17.30 -16.67
C GLY A 350 11.79 17.05 -15.19
N LYS A 351 10.83 17.82 -14.66
CA LYS A 351 10.42 17.80 -13.25
C LYS A 351 9.05 17.17 -13.07
N LEU A 352 8.65 16.19 -13.90
CA LEU A 352 7.38 15.50 -13.68
C LEU A 352 7.31 14.98 -12.25
N PRO A 353 6.25 15.30 -11.50
CA PRO A 353 6.09 14.81 -10.14
C PRO A 353 5.97 13.28 -10.13
N ILE A 354 6.51 12.65 -9.07
CA ILE A 354 6.48 11.20 -8.90
C ILE A 354 5.59 10.88 -7.70
N TYR A 355 4.51 10.15 -7.95
CA TYR A 355 3.58 9.69 -6.94
C TYR A 355 3.76 8.20 -6.68
N LEU A 356 3.98 7.84 -5.44
CA LEU A 356 3.83 6.46 -5.01
C LEU A 356 2.34 6.25 -4.68
N SER A 357 1.58 5.90 -5.72
CA SER A 357 0.12 5.87 -5.68
C SER A 357 -0.46 4.61 -5.03
N GLU A 358 0.41 3.64 -4.72
CA GLU A 358 0.10 2.42 -3.98
C GLU A 358 1.40 1.80 -3.48
N TRP A 359 1.53 1.54 -2.17
CA TRP A 359 2.72 0.90 -1.63
C TRP A 359 2.47 0.14 -0.35
N ASN A 360 3.27 -0.91 -0.15
CA ASN A 360 3.40 -1.66 1.09
C ASN A 360 4.69 -2.50 1.03
N ASN A 361 5.07 -3.24 2.10
CA ASN A 361 6.15 -4.21 2.03
C ASN A 361 5.76 -5.48 1.24
N THR A 362 4.48 -5.78 1.15
CA THR A 362 3.93 -6.98 0.52
C THR A 362 2.60 -6.69 -0.15
N PRO A 363 2.24 -7.32 -1.27
CA PRO A 363 0.89 -7.31 -1.82
C PRO A 363 -0.03 -8.31 -1.11
N SER A 364 0.50 -9.18 -0.25
CA SER A 364 -0.26 -10.25 0.41
C SER A 364 -1.17 -9.69 1.49
N GLN A 365 -2.46 -10.01 1.41
CA GLN A 365 -3.46 -9.71 2.43
C GLN A 365 -3.48 -10.74 3.59
N GLN A 366 -2.47 -11.59 3.67
CA GLN A 366 -2.30 -12.62 4.70
C GLN A 366 -0.85 -12.72 5.18
N ASP A 367 -0.13 -11.61 5.16
CA ASP A 367 1.21 -11.52 5.74
C ASP A 367 1.11 -11.17 7.21
N LEU A 368 1.43 -12.12 8.09
CA LEU A 368 1.24 -11.99 9.53
C LEU A 368 1.97 -10.79 10.15
N LEU A 369 3.06 -10.29 9.54
CA LEU A 369 3.76 -9.10 10.01
C LEU A 369 2.96 -7.80 9.81
N ASN A 370 1.93 -7.81 8.96
CA ASN A 370 1.08 -6.64 8.73
C ASN A 370 0.35 -6.16 10.00
N ASP A 371 0.12 -7.04 10.98
CA ASP A 371 -0.57 -6.68 12.22
C ASP A 371 0.38 -6.25 13.35
N THR A 372 1.70 -6.42 13.16
CA THR A 372 2.72 -6.21 14.20
C THR A 372 3.30 -4.79 14.18
N CYS A 373 4.10 -4.46 15.20
CA CYS A 373 4.85 -3.20 15.27
C CYS A 373 5.87 -3.02 14.14
N PHE A 374 6.27 -4.10 13.47
CA PHE A 374 7.10 -4.00 12.25
C PHE A 374 6.51 -3.00 11.26
N LYS A 375 5.20 -3.03 11.06
CA LYS A 375 4.54 -2.17 10.09
C LYS A 375 4.64 -0.68 10.45
N SER A 376 4.53 -0.31 11.72
CA SER A 376 4.69 1.09 12.14
C SER A 376 6.11 1.59 11.88
N CYS A 377 7.12 0.79 12.24
CA CYS A 377 8.52 1.11 11.96
C CYS A 377 8.82 1.17 10.45
N TYR A 378 8.32 0.20 9.67
CA TYR A 378 8.48 0.16 8.21
C TYR A 378 7.93 1.43 7.55
N ILE A 379 6.73 1.87 7.94
CA ILE A 379 6.09 3.08 7.42
C ILE A 379 6.94 4.31 7.76
N VAL A 380 7.30 4.49 9.03
CA VAL A 380 8.05 5.69 9.48
C VAL A 380 9.42 5.75 8.80
N LYS A 381 10.20 4.66 8.83
CA LYS A 381 11.51 4.59 8.17
C LYS A 381 11.42 4.99 6.70
N ASN A 382 10.58 4.29 5.94
CA ASN A 382 10.53 4.45 4.49
C ASN A 382 10.01 5.84 4.06
N ILE A 383 9.05 6.39 4.78
CA ILE A 383 8.56 7.75 4.54
C ILE A 383 9.66 8.78 4.83
N LEU A 384 10.26 8.75 6.02
CA LEU A 384 11.24 9.75 6.45
C LEU A 384 12.55 9.70 5.66
N GLU A 385 12.93 8.54 5.12
CA GLU A 385 14.09 8.42 4.23
C GLU A 385 13.84 8.98 2.83
N ASN A 386 12.59 9.07 2.36
CA ASN A 386 12.25 9.39 0.99
C ASN A 386 11.29 10.58 0.82
N TYR A 387 10.88 11.26 1.90
CA TYR A 387 9.87 12.34 1.88
C TYR A 387 10.19 13.47 0.90
N ASP A 388 11.48 13.73 0.66
CA ASP A 388 12.01 14.80 -0.19
C ASP A 388 12.15 14.42 -1.68
N ARG A 389 11.73 13.21 -2.05
CA ARG A 389 11.92 12.63 -3.39
C ARG A 389 10.63 12.27 -4.12
N LEU A 390 9.57 12.10 -3.38
CA LEU A 390 8.24 11.69 -3.86
C LEU A 390 7.19 12.72 -3.46
N GLU A 391 6.17 12.88 -4.30
CA GLU A 391 5.03 13.76 -4.02
C GLU A 391 3.99 13.11 -3.11
N SER A 392 3.93 11.77 -3.04
CA SER A 392 3.01 11.05 -2.16
C SER A 392 3.50 9.68 -1.76
N PHE A 393 2.94 9.19 -0.63
CA PHE A 393 3.08 7.84 -0.11
C PHE A 393 1.69 7.26 0.17
N THR A 394 1.02 6.75 -0.86
CA THR A 394 -0.34 6.22 -0.74
C THR A 394 -0.30 4.78 -0.24
N TYR A 395 -0.45 4.61 1.05
CA TYR A 395 -0.42 3.29 1.70
C TYR A 395 -1.62 2.44 1.30
N GLN A 396 -1.37 1.21 0.91
CA GLN A 396 -2.38 0.19 0.62
C GLN A 396 -2.52 -0.72 1.86
N ALA A 397 -3.61 -0.63 2.61
CA ALA A 397 -4.82 0.14 2.40
C ALA A 397 -5.36 0.75 3.72
N LEU A 398 -6.50 1.43 3.66
CA LEU A 398 -7.17 1.98 4.85
C LEU A 398 -7.59 0.88 5.83
N THR A 399 -8.14 -0.23 5.35
CA THR A 399 -8.76 -1.26 6.18
C THR A 399 -8.51 -2.66 5.63
N ASP A 400 -8.59 -3.66 6.51
CA ASP A 400 -8.62 -5.08 6.14
C ASP A 400 -9.97 -5.49 5.52
N LEU A 401 -11.00 -4.66 5.64
CA LEU A 401 -12.30 -4.87 4.99
C LEU A 401 -12.21 -4.48 3.51
N MET A 402 -11.72 -5.40 2.70
CA MET A 402 -11.56 -5.21 1.25
C MET A 402 -12.44 -6.19 0.50
N ALA A 403 -13.20 -5.68 -0.48
CA ALA A 403 -14.09 -6.50 -1.30
C ALA A 403 -13.36 -7.47 -2.26
N ASP A 404 -12.05 -7.30 -2.40
CA ASP A 404 -11.24 -8.04 -3.37
C ASP A 404 -10.85 -9.44 -2.93
N SER A 405 -11.04 -9.79 -1.66
CA SER A 405 -10.63 -11.10 -1.12
C SER A 405 -11.68 -11.71 -0.20
N SER A 406 -11.67 -13.04 -0.13
CA SER A 406 -12.39 -13.74 0.94
C SER A 406 -11.69 -13.49 2.27
N LEU A 407 -12.39 -12.88 3.21
CA LEU A 407 -11.86 -12.56 4.53
C LEU A 407 -11.85 -13.82 5.41
N PRO A 408 -10.73 -14.13 6.08
CA PRO A 408 -10.70 -15.15 7.11
C PRO A 408 -11.54 -14.74 8.33
N ASN A 409 -12.04 -15.73 9.08
CA ASN A 409 -12.76 -15.49 10.34
C ASN A 409 -11.80 -15.24 11.53
N MET A 410 -10.72 -14.52 11.29
CA MET A 410 -9.72 -14.17 12.30
C MET A 410 -9.61 -12.66 12.40
N LEU A 411 -9.44 -12.13 13.62
CA LEU A 411 -9.32 -10.70 13.84
C LEU A 411 -8.02 -10.13 13.27
N PHE A 412 -6.91 -10.85 13.43
CA PHE A 412 -5.57 -10.49 12.97
C PHE A 412 -5.01 -11.55 12.03
N PHE A 413 -5.44 -11.52 10.79
CA PHE A 413 -5.03 -12.48 9.76
C PHE A 413 -3.89 -12.00 8.86
N GLY A 414 -3.29 -10.85 9.17
CA GLY A 414 -2.23 -10.26 8.37
C GLY A 414 -2.74 -9.41 7.20
N GLY A 415 -3.92 -8.82 7.32
CA GLY A 415 -4.46 -7.90 6.31
C GLY A 415 -3.63 -6.63 6.15
N LEU A 416 -3.74 -5.98 4.99
CA LEU A 416 -2.94 -4.79 4.64
C LEU A 416 -3.40 -3.49 5.34
N GLY A 417 -4.59 -3.50 5.94
CA GLY A 417 -5.24 -2.31 6.46
C GLY A 417 -4.51 -1.61 7.61
N LEU A 418 -4.76 -0.31 7.73
CA LEU A 418 -4.46 0.47 8.94
C LEU A 418 -5.45 0.15 10.06
N PHE A 419 -6.65 -0.30 9.68
CA PHE A 419 -7.68 -0.80 10.58
C PHE A 419 -7.98 -2.26 10.27
N THR A 420 -8.32 -3.03 11.32
CA THR A 420 -8.89 -4.37 11.13
C THR A 420 -10.28 -4.28 10.50
N VAL A 421 -10.85 -5.42 10.10
CA VAL A 421 -12.25 -5.51 9.61
C VAL A 421 -13.24 -4.85 10.56
N ASN A 422 -13.00 -4.93 11.87
CA ASN A 422 -13.88 -4.38 12.93
C ASN A 422 -13.53 -2.93 13.28
N GLY A 423 -12.70 -2.24 12.50
CA GLY A 423 -12.31 -0.85 12.73
C GLY A 423 -11.40 -0.64 13.95
N ILE A 424 -10.63 -1.65 14.36
CA ILE A 424 -9.60 -1.53 15.40
C ILE A 424 -8.34 -0.95 14.75
N PRO A 425 -7.79 0.18 15.25
CA PRO A 425 -6.53 0.72 14.74
C PRO A 425 -5.37 -0.25 14.99
N LYS A 426 -4.57 -0.51 13.97
CA LYS A 426 -3.32 -1.28 14.09
C LYS A 426 -2.13 -0.36 14.42
N ALA A 427 -0.97 -0.91 14.72
CA ALA A 427 0.26 -0.16 14.92
C ALA A 427 0.58 0.75 13.70
N SER A 428 0.31 0.29 12.49
CA SER A 428 0.43 1.05 11.23
C SER A 428 -0.40 2.34 11.20
N TYR A 429 -1.60 2.37 11.78
CA TYR A 429 -2.41 3.57 11.92
C TYR A 429 -1.71 4.63 12.78
N TYR A 430 -1.12 4.19 13.87
CA TYR A 430 -0.44 5.10 14.78
C TYR A 430 0.86 5.67 14.21
N ALA A 431 1.53 4.98 13.28
CA ALA A 431 2.64 5.55 12.52
C ALA A 431 2.25 6.89 11.85
N TYR A 432 1.11 6.93 11.16
CA TYR A 432 0.59 8.17 10.56
C TYR A 432 0.22 9.22 11.60
N THR A 433 -0.33 8.82 12.75
CA THR A 433 -0.66 9.78 13.81
C THR A 433 0.55 10.40 14.48
N LEU A 434 1.69 9.69 14.51
CA LEU A 434 2.96 10.24 14.97
C LEU A 434 3.59 11.15 13.90
N LEU A 435 3.64 10.71 12.65
CA LEU A 435 4.14 11.50 11.51
C LEU A 435 3.37 12.84 11.36
N GLN A 436 2.07 12.86 11.66
CA GLN A 436 1.24 14.07 11.62
C GLN A 436 1.69 15.15 12.60
N GLN A 437 2.37 14.78 13.67
CA GLN A 437 2.80 15.69 14.72
C GLN A 437 4.23 16.26 14.50
N LEU A 438 4.86 15.94 13.38
CA LEU A 438 6.12 16.57 12.96
C LEU A 438 5.85 18.01 12.55
N GLY A 439 6.77 18.91 12.89
CA GLY A 439 6.69 20.33 12.55
C GLY A 439 6.98 20.63 11.08
N ASP A 440 6.66 21.85 10.65
CA ASP A 440 6.76 22.27 9.25
C ASP A 440 8.19 22.63 8.80
N GLN A 441 9.16 22.63 9.71
CA GLN A 441 10.56 22.89 9.39
C GLN A 441 11.41 21.66 9.66
N PHE A 442 11.99 21.10 8.61
CA PHE A 442 12.99 20.05 8.71
C PHE A 442 14.33 20.65 9.19
N LEU A 443 14.92 20.05 10.21
CA LEU A 443 16.24 20.42 10.74
C LEU A 443 17.31 19.40 10.37
N GLY A 444 17.04 18.10 10.53
CA GLY A 444 18.01 17.06 10.22
C GLY A 444 17.45 15.65 10.34
N ARG A 445 18.21 14.71 9.77
CA ARG A 445 17.95 13.27 9.86
C ARG A 445 19.24 12.46 9.87
N GLY A 446 19.17 11.26 10.43
CA GLY A 446 20.25 10.27 10.38
C GLY A 446 19.68 8.87 10.54
N ASP A 447 20.55 7.93 10.94
CA ASP A 447 20.13 6.57 11.18
C ASP A 447 19.16 6.51 12.35
N GLU A 448 17.90 6.14 12.05
CA GLU A 448 16.82 5.94 13.01
C GLU A 448 16.37 7.22 13.76
N TYR A 449 16.65 8.42 13.22
CA TYR A 449 16.10 9.66 13.74
C TYR A 449 15.73 10.69 12.67
N PHE A 450 14.77 11.59 13.04
CA PHE A 450 14.33 12.70 12.22
C PHE A 450 13.92 13.87 13.11
N ILE A 451 14.43 15.07 12.86
CA ILE A 451 14.24 16.26 13.71
C ILE A 451 13.55 17.36 12.93
N THR A 452 12.51 17.92 13.53
CA THR A 452 11.74 19.03 12.97
C THR A 452 11.53 20.12 14.02
N ARG A 453 11.07 21.28 13.56
CA ARG A 453 10.68 22.40 14.41
C ARG A 453 9.34 22.97 13.95
N GLU A 454 8.54 23.37 14.89
CA GLU A 454 7.34 24.17 14.71
C GLU A 454 7.34 25.31 15.73
N ASN A 455 7.44 26.55 15.25
CA ASN A 455 7.66 27.72 16.10
C ASN A 455 8.89 27.51 17.02
N ASP A 456 8.69 27.59 18.34
CA ASP A 456 9.74 27.40 19.35
C ASP A 456 9.81 25.96 19.90
N SER A 457 9.04 25.04 19.31
CA SER A 457 8.98 23.64 19.72
C SER A 457 9.74 22.74 18.76
N PHE A 458 10.41 21.72 19.27
CA PHE A 458 11.12 20.73 18.48
C PHE A 458 10.43 19.38 18.57
N GLN A 459 10.49 18.61 17.50
CA GLN A 459 9.98 17.24 17.41
C GLN A 459 11.12 16.33 16.96
N VAL A 460 11.35 15.27 17.71
CA VAL A 460 12.34 14.23 17.40
C VAL A 460 11.60 12.92 17.24
N MET A 461 11.57 12.41 16.00
CA MET A 461 11.08 11.06 15.72
C MET A 461 12.25 10.10 15.82
N LEU A 462 12.12 9.09 16.66
CA LEU A 462 13.08 7.98 16.80
C LEU A 462 12.39 6.68 16.43
N TYR A 463 13.14 5.74 15.83
CA TYR A 463 12.61 4.41 15.53
C TYR A 463 13.69 3.35 15.58
N ASN A 464 13.37 2.16 16.13
CA ASN A 464 14.26 1.01 16.17
C ASN A 464 13.82 -0.02 15.14
N TYR A 465 14.15 0.23 13.84
CA TYR A 465 13.78 -0.66 12.75
C TYR A 465 14.69 -1.89 12.70
N ARG A 466 14.06 -3.06 12.54
CA ARG A 466 14.78 -4.30 12.19
C ARG A 466 14.06 -4.95 11.00
N HIS A 467 14.86 -5.43 10.07
CA HIS A 467 14.34 -6.17 8.94
C HIS A 467 14.20 -7.64 9.31
N PHE A 468 13.22 -8.30 8.73
CA PHE A 468 13.02 -9.73 8.95
C PHE A 468 14.15 -10.56 8.31
N ASN A 469 14.35 -11.78 8.82
CA ASN A 469 15.41 -12.66 8.36
C ASN A 469 15.17 -13.22 6.95
N TYR A 470 16.23 -13.79 6.37
CA TYR A 470 16.21 -14.39 5.04
C TYR A 470 15.16 -15.49 4.87
N LEU A 471 14.93 -16.31 5.90
CA LEU A 471 13.97 -17.40 5.84
C LEU A 471 12.56 -16.87 5.62
N TYR A 472 12.16 -15.87 6.41
CA TYR A 472 10.85 -15.23 6.25
C TYR A 472 10.70 -14.54 4.89
N ALA A 473 11.74 -13.84 4.42
CA ALA A 473 11.74 -13.20 3.10
C ALA A 473 11.44 -14.21 1.97
N ASN A 474 11.88 -15.45 2.11
CA ASN A 474 11.70 -16.51 1.13
C ASN A 474 10.51 -17.45 1.42
N GLY A 475 9.59 -17.04 2.30
CA GLY A 475 8.34 -17.75 2.57
C GLY A 475 8.40 -18.80 3.69
N GLU A 476 9.54 -18.91 4.38
CA GLU A 476 9.71 -19.87 5.49
C GLU A 476 9.26 -19.27 6.83
N ARG A 477 8.50 -20.02 7.62
CA ARG A 477 7.87 -19.55 8.85
C ARG A 477 8.10 -20.52 10.02
N PHE A 478 9.28 -21.10 10.15
CA PHE A 478 9.57 -22.20 11.09
C PHE A 478 9.20 -21.92 12.54
N ASP A 479 9.55 -20.73 13.03
CA ASP A 479 9.39 -20.37 14.43
C ASP A 479 8.23 -19.38 14.65
N MET A 480 7.51 -19.02 13.57
CA MET A 480 6.39 -18.10 13.67
C MET A 480 5.09 -18.83 13.96
N THR A 481 4.36 -18.34 14.97
CA THR A 481 3.01 -18.79 15.29
C THR A 481 2.00 -17.66 15.06
N GLU A 482 0.71 -17.96 15.17
CA GLU A 482 -0.35 -16.94 15.08
C GLU A 482 -0.24 -15.88 16.17
N THR A 483 0.33 -16.23 17.32
CA THR A 483 0.45 -15.36 18.50
C THR A 483 1.88 -14.88 18.77
N ASP A 484 2.89 -15.53 18.22
CA ASP A 484 4.29 -15.10 18.29
C ASP A 484 4.85 -14.90 16.89
N ARG A 485 4.89 -13.65 16.45
CA ARG A 485 5.24 -13.23 15.09
C ARG A 485 6.57 -12.50 15.01
N TYR A 486 7.26 -12.32 16.14
CA TYR A 486 8.50 -11.53 16.20
C TYR A 486 9.77 -12.38 16.11
N THR A 487 9.66 -13.69 16.10
CA THR A 487 10.77 -14.64 15.99
C THR A 487 11.59 -14.54 14.70
N VAL A 488 11.02 -13.86 13.70
CA VAL A 488 11.66 -13.63 12.39
C VAL A 488 12.69 -12.48 12.39
N PHE A 489 12.84 -11.75 13.50
CA PHE A 489 13.82 -10.68 13.64
C PHE A 489 15.05 -11.18 14.40
N ALA A 490 16.24 -11.11 13.76
CA ALA A 490 17.46 -11.70 14.30
C ALA A 490 17.98 -11.01 15.57
N ASP A 491 17.89 -9.67 15.60
CA ASP A 491 18.36 -8.85 16.74
C ASP A 491 17.14 -8.25 17.45
N SER A 492 16.81 -8.83 18.60
CA SER A 492 15.63 -8.41 19.39
C SER A 492 15.96 -7.44 20.53
N GLU A 493 17.23 -7.01 20.65
CA GLU A 493 17.68 -6.21 21.77
C GLU A 493 17.20 -4.75 21.66
N PRO A 494 16.85 -4.11 22.80
CA PRO A 494 16.60 -2.67 22.87
C PRO A 494 17.84 -1.87 22.47
N VAL A 495 17.61 -0.65 21.97
CA VAL A 495 18.67 0.31 21.65
C VAL A 495 18.58 1.49 22.60
N MET A 496 19.67 1.81 23.32
CA MET A 496 19.79 2.99 24.13
C MET A 496 20.28 4.16 23.26
N ILE A 497 19.52 5.25 23.22
CA ILE A 497 19.87 6.47 22.49
C ILE A 497 20.15 7.57 23.50
N SER A 498 21.36 8.13 23.47
CA SER A 498 21.70 9.37 24.15
C SER A 498 21.56 10.52 23.15
N LEU A 499 20.50 11.30 23.28
CA LEU A 499 20.19 12.45 22.43
C LEU A 499 20.71 13.73 23.10
N CYS A 500 21.65 14.39 22.46
CA CYS A 500 22.21 15.66 22.88
C CYS A 500 21.84 16.74 21.84
N LEU A 501 20.93 17.64 22.22
CA LEU A 501 20.54 18.78 21.38
C LEU A 501 21.22 20.03 21.91
N SER A 502 22.07 20.66 21.09
CA SER A 502 22.74 21.92 21.38
C SER A 502 21.99 23.11 20.76
N ASP A 503 22.32 24.30 21.27
CA ASP A 503 21.71 25.59 20.87
C ASP A 503 20.21 25.69 21.23
N ILE A 504 19.77 24.97 22.26
CA ILE A 504 18.41 25.08 22.80
C ILE A 504 18.40 26.28 23.76
N PRO A 505 17.54 27.29 23.58
CA PRO A 505 17.51 28.45 24.47
C PRO A 505 17.34 28.06 25.95
N GLN A 506 18.02 28.80 26.84
CA GLN A 506 17.88 28.59 28.29
C GLN A 506 16.42 28.72 28.73
N GLY A 507 15.94 27.77 29.54
CA GLY A 507 14.56 27.77 30.03
C GLY A 507 14.07 26.42 30.50
N ASN A 508 12.80 26.35 30.86
CA ASN A 508 12.13 25.11 31.21
C ASN A 508 11.36 24.56 29.98
N TYR A 509 11.49 23.29 29.78
CA TYR A 509 10.85 22.60 28.66
C TYR A 509 9.97 21.44 29.14
N LYS A 510 8.78 21.37 28.60
CA LYS A 510 7.94 20.17 28.69
C LYS A 510 8.38 19.18 27.63
N ILE A 511 8.84 18.02 28.04
CA ILE A 511 9.14 16.89 27.16
C ILE A 511 7.95 15.96 27.19
N SER A 512 7.33 15.74 26.01
CA SER A 512 6.23 14.78 25.84
C SER A 512 6.69 13.67 24.92
N GLU A 513 6.58 12.43 25.34
CA GLU A 513 6.96 11.25 24.60
C GLU A 513 5.71 10.45 24.26
N THR A 514 5.46 10.20 22.98
CA THR A 514 4.39 9.32 22.48
C THR A 514 5.03 8.19 21.70
N TYR A 515 4.69 6.95 22.02
CA TYR A 515 5.37 5.80 21.44
C TYR A 515 4.44 4.64 21.13
N VAL A 516 4.84 3.87 20.11
CA VAL A 516 4.19 2.64 19.64
C VAL A 516 5.22 1.51 19.73
N ASN A 517 4.89 0.50 20.51
CA ASN A 517 5.67 -0.73 20.66
C ASN A 517 4.73 -1.89 21.01
N ARG A 518 5.26 -3.07 21.30
CA ARG A 518 4.46 -4.27 21.62
C ARG A 518 3.53 -4.10 22.82
N THR A 519 3.87 -3.24 23.77
CA THR A 519 3.04 -3.01 24.97
C THR A 519 2.05 -1.86 24.82
N HIS A 520 2.27 -0.96 23.84
CA HIS A 520 1.47 0.25 23.64
C HIS A 520 1.25 0.51 22.14
N GLY A 521 0.01 0.76 21.74
CA GLY A 521 -0.32 1.08 20.35
C GLY A 521 -0.35 -0.12 19.41
N SER A 522 -0.19 -1.34 19.93
CA SER A 522 -0.31 -2.57 19.16
C SER A 522 -1.56 -3.36 19.57
N ALA A 523 -2.59 -3.30 18.76
CA ALA A 523 -3.82 -4.04 19.00
C ALA A 523 -3.61 -5.56 18.91
N PHE A 524 -2.70 -6.01 18.05
CA PHE A 524 -2.33 -7.41 17.94
C PHE A 524 -1.70 -7.93 19.24
N ASP A 525 -0.66 -7.26 19.75
CA ASP A 525 0.04 -7.69 20.97
C ASP A 525 -0.90 -7.60 22.20
N GLN A 526 -1.77 -6.59 22.24
CA GLN A 526 -2.80 -6.49 23.28
C GLN A 526 -3.79 -7.64 23.24
N TRP A 527 -4.25 -8.05 22.03
CA TRP A 527 -5.11 -9.23 21.83
C TRP A 527 -4.40 -10.52 22.26
N VAL A 528 -3.11 -10.67 21.94
CA VAL A 528 -2.29 -11.81 22.40
C VAL A 528 -2.22 -11.84 23.93
N SER A 529 -2.01 -10.69 24.58
CA SER A 529 -1.96 -10.59 26.05
C SER A 529 -3.29 -10.97 26.74
N MET A 530 -4.42 -10.85 26.01
CA MET A 530 -5.74 -11.31 26.47
C MET A 530 -5.97 -12.81 26.28
N GLY A 531 -5.00 -13.55 25.74
CA GLY A 531 -5.09 -14.98 25.45
C GLY A 531 -5.45 -15.31 24.00
N ALA A 532 -5.43 -14.34 23.11
CA ALA A 532 -5.69 -14.50 21.66
C ALA A 532 -7.01 -15.21 21.33
N LEU A 533 -8.04 -14.95 22.12
CA LEU A 533 -9.36 -15.54 21.94
C LEU A 533 -10.16 -14.81 20.84
N GLU A 534 -11.07 -15.53 20.22
CA GLU A 534 -12.05 -14.91 19.33
C GLU A 534 -12.91 -13.88 20.08
N LEU A 535 -12.99 -12.66 19.56
CA LEU A 535 -13.81 -11.60 20.15
C LEU A 535 -15.21 -11.68 19.53
N THR A 536 -16.18 -12.05 20.35
CA THR A 536 -17.56 -12.34 19.90
C THR A 536 -18.54 -11.22 20.18
N THR A 537 -18.17 -10.27 21.03
CA THR A 537 -19.06 -9.17 21.44
C THR A 537 -18.53 -7.80 21.05
N PRO A 538 -19.43 -6.84 20.75
CA PRO A 538 -19.04 -5.43 20.50
C PRO A 538 -18.25 -4.82 21.67
N GLN A 539 -18.54 -5.22 22.91
CA GLN A 539 -17.86 -4.72 24.11
C GLN A 539 -16.39 -5.15 24.16
N GLU A 540 -16.06 -6.37 23.77
CA GLU A 540 -14.68 -6.87 23.67
C GLU A 540 -13.89 -6.12 22.61
N ILE A 541 -14.51 -5.89 21.44
CA ILE A 541 -13.92 -5.08 20.36
C ILE A 541 -13.68 -3.65 20.81
N ASP A 542 -14.66 -3.01 21.45
CA ASP A 542 -14.51 -1.64 21.98
C ASP A 542 -13.47 -1.55 23.09
N TRP A 543 -13.34 -2.58 23.90
CA TRP A 543 -12.30 -2.64 24.91
C TRP A 543 -10.91 -2.68 24.26
N LEU A 544 -10.72 -3.56 23.27
CA LEU A 544 -9.45 -3.65 22.53
C LEU A 544 -9.11 -2.33 21.80
N LYS A 545 -10.09 -1.66 21.21
CA LYS A 545 -9.91 -0.33 20.60
C LYS A 545 -9.40 0.72 21.60
N LYS A 546 -9.86 0.67 22.85
CA LYS A 546 -9.51 1.63 23.89
C LYS A 546 -8.22 1.30 24.61
N SER A 547 -7.87 0.02 24.74
CA SER A 547 -6.65 -0.43 25.40
C SER A 547 -5.41 -0.42 24.50
N SER A 548 -5.60 -0.46 23.17
CA SER A 548 -4.51 -0.51 22.18
C SER A 548 -4.07 0.88 21.72
N VAL A 549 -3.85 1.81 22.66
CA VAL A 549 -3.43 3.19 22.36
C VAL A 549 -1.93 3.36 22.56
N PRO A 550 -1.28 4.33 21.88
CA PRO A 550 0.13 4.65 22.10
C PRO A 550 0.42 4.97 23.57
N GLY A 551 1.61 4.60 23.99
CA GLY A 551 2.13 5.02 25.29
C GLY A 551 2.39 6.53 25.31
N PHE A 552 2.23 7.14 26.49
CA PHE A 552 2.43 8.57 26.66
C PHE A 552 3.12 8.85 27.99
N HIS A 553 4.19 9.67 27.95
CA HIS A 553 4.91 10.11 29.11
C HIS A 553 5.26 11.59 29.02
N GLN A 554 5.29 12.29 30.16
CA GLN A 554 5.71 13.70 30.23
C GLN A 554 6.64 13.95 31.38
N LYS A 555 7.61 14.85 31.16
CA LYS A 555 8.50 15.38 32.20
C LYS A 555 8.86 16.83 31.88
N ILE A 556 9.33 17.56 32.91
CA ILE A 556 9.90 18.90 32.74
C ILE A 556 11.41 18.79 32.89
N VAL A 557 12.13 19.42 31.97
CA VAL A 557 13.60 19.52 31.98
C VAL A 557 14.02 20.98 31.88
N SER A 558 15.02 21.36 32.66
CA SER A 558 15.60 22.70 32.61
C SER A 558 16.85 22.69 31.76
N VAL A 559 16.93 23.59 30.79
CA VAL A 559 18.13 23.88 30.00
C VAL A 559 18.86 25.07 30.63
N ASN A 560 20.12 24.86 30.96
CA ASN A 560 20.98 25.85 31.59
C ASN A 560 21.65 26.77 30.55
N SER A 561 22.61 27.59 31.01
CA SER A 561 23.36 28.54 30.19
C SER A 561 24.31 27.89 29.16
N ASP A 562 24.50 26.56 29.20
CA ASP A 562 25.23 25.80 28.21
C ASP A 562 24.40 25.51 26.95
N GLU A 563 23.07 25.80 27.00
CA GLU A 563 22.13 25.63 25.88
C GLU A 563 22.06 24.17 25.37
N ILE A 564 22.32 23.20 26.25
CA ILE A 564 22.32 21.78 25.93
C ILE A 564 21.14 21.08 26.60
N LEU A 565 20.39 20.30 25.81
CA LEU A 565 19.36 19.39 26.29
C LEU A 565 19.81 17.94 26.07
N GLU A 566 19.99 17.19 27.14
CA GLU A 566 20.34 15.77 27.10
C GLU A 566 19.15 14.90 27.50
N LEU A 567 18.86 13.86 26.68
CA LEU A 567 17.81 12.88 26.91
C LEU A 567 18.33 11.47 26.62
N ASP A 568 18.26 10.61 27.64
CA ASP A 568 18.49 9.18 27.46
C ASP A 568 17.16 8.47 27.20
N VAL A 569 17.08 7.72 26.13
CA VAL A 569 15.88 7.02 25.66
C VAL A 569 16.23 5.57 25.30
N THR A 570 15.48 4.63 25.85
CA THR A 570 15.59 3.23 25.43
C THR A 570 14.43 2.91 24.49
N LEU A 571 14.73 2.46 23.28
CA LEU A 571 13.76 2.00 22.31
C LEU A 571 13.71 0.47 22.30
N GLU A 572 12.53 -0.07 22.51
CA GLU A 572 12.27 -1.50 22.32
C GLU A 572 12.37 -1.91 20.85
N LEU A 573 12.42 -3.22 20.59
CA LEU A 573 12.38 -3.76 19.24
C LEU A 573 11.16 -3.22 18.48
N LEU A 574 11.37 -2.68 17.28
CA LEU A 574 10.32 -2.13 16.41
C LEU A 574 9.48 -1.04 17.06
N GLU A 575 10.07 -0.30 17.97
CA GLU A 575 9.44 0.87 18.56
C GLU A 575 9.59 2.10 17.66
N VAL A 576 8.51 2.89 17.58
CA VAL A 576 8.50 4.26 17.05
C VAL A 576 8.16 5.20 18.18
N ARG A 577 8.97 6.23 18.40
CA ARG A 577 8.79 7.23 19.44
C ARG A 577 8.91 8.65 18.90
N LEU A 578 7.91 9.47 19.22
CA LEU A 578 7.95 10.91 18.98
C LEU A 578 8.20 11.62 20.31
N ILE A 579 9.25 12.43 20.36
CA ILE A 579 9.58 13.32 21.47
C ILE A 579 9.26 14.75 21.04
N GLN A 580 8.39 15.41 21.78
CA GLN A 580 8.05 16.82 21.59
C GLN A 580 8.65 17.64 22.73
N ILE A 581 9.41 18.66 22.37
CA ILE A 581 10.16 19.55 23.27
C ILE A 581 9.53 20.93 23.14
N THR A 582 8.74 21.33 24.15
CA THR A 582 7.94 22.56 24.10
C THR A 582 8.39 23.51 25.24
N PRO A 583 8.77 24.76 24.94
CA PRO A 583 9.14 25.71 25.98
C PRO A 583 7.94 26.00 26.90
N LEU A 584 8.23 26.17 28.19
CA LEU A 584 7.26 26.63 29.21
C LEU A 584 7.52 28.13 29.47
N HIS A 585 6.58 28.96 29.07
CA HIS A 585 6.61 30.42 29.24
C HIS A 585 6.10 30.84 30.61
#